data_9a0a9596e78e09e545b5c2ba14736f08
#
_entry.id   9a0a9596e78e09e545b5c2ba14736f08
#
_cell.length_a   1.000
_cell.length_b   1.000
_cell.length_c   1.000
_cell.angle_alpha   90.00
_cell.angle_beta   90.00
_cell.angle_gamma   90.00
#
_symmetry.space_group_name_H-M   'P 1'
#
loop_
_entity.id
_entity.type
_entity.pdbx_description
1 polymer ?
#
loop_
_entity_poly.entity_id
_entity_poly.type
_entity_poly.pdbx_seq_one_letter_code
_entity_poly.pdbx_strand_id
1 'polypeptide(L)'
;KDAEPKFEDYTEIETLNSMVPIWKKNKSELKDEDYNRFYIEKFMDYTNPLKYMHVKNEGNATYNALLYIPSKAPYDYYTKEFEKGLQLYSNGVLIMDKCADLLPDYFSFVKGLVDSEDLSLNISREMLQHDRQLKIIAKSLEKSIKNELSKMLKNEREKYEEFFKAFGLQLKFGVYNGFGMNKDTLKD
;
A
#
# COMPACT_ATOMS: atom_id res chain seq x y z
N LYS A 1 -12.22 -32.86 -48.15
CA LYS A 1 -13.42 -32.13 -47.66
C LYS A 1 -12.92 -31.27 -46.53
N ASP A 2 -12.62 -30.03 -46.89
CA ASP A 2 -12.15 -29.02 -45.98
C ASP A 2 -13.39 -28.52 -45.18
N ALA A 3 -13.35 -28.73 -43.86
CA ALA A 3 -14.38 -28.17 -43.00
C ALA A 3 -14.03 -26.69 -42.78
N GLU A 4 -14.95 -25.82 -43.20
CA GLU A 4 -14.83 -24.38 -42.92
C GLU A 4 -14.80 -24.15 -41.40
N PRO A 5 -13.93 -23.24 -40.91
CA PRO A 5 -13.87 -22.91 -39.49
C PRO A 5 -15.21 -22.27 -39.09
N LYS A 6 -15.89 -22.86 -38.12
CA LYS A 6 -17.04 -22.25 -37.46
C LYS A 6 -16.50 -21.16 -36.52
N PHE A 7 -16.79 -19.90 -36.80
CA PHE A 7 -16.62 -18.80 -35.90
C PHE A 7 -17.87 -18.75 -34.98
N GLU A 8 -17.67 -18.88 -33.68
CA GLU A 8 -18.69 -18.56 -32.69
C GLU A 8 -18.43 -17.11 -32.25
N ASP A 9 -19.39 -16.24 -32.45
CA ASP A 9 -19.36 -14.87 -31.97
C ASP A 9 -19.45 -14.90 -30.42
N TYR A 10 -18.35 -14.56 -29.77
CA TYR A 10 -18.29 -14.42 -28.33
C TYR A 10 -18.49 -12.96 -27.95
N THR A 11 -19.59 -12.65 -27.26
CA THR A 11 -19.85 -11.30 -26.76
C THR A 11 -19.51 -11.27 -25.28
N GLU A 12 -18.35 -10.71 -24.96
CA GLU A 12 -17.97 -10.42 -23.58
C GLU A 12 -18.41 -8.99 -23.23
N ILE A 13 -19.31 -8.86 -22.25
CA ILE A 13 -19.71 -7.56 -21.73
C ILE A 13 -18.64 -7.14 -20.71
N GLU A 14 -17.65 -6.38 -21.18
CA GLU A 14 -16.67 -5.79 -20.30
C GLU A 14 -17.28 -4.56 -19.60
N THR A 15 -17.42 -4.63 -18.28
CA THR A 15 -17.86 -3.46 -17.49
C THR A 15 -16.71 -2.49 -17.39
N LEU A 16 -16.65 -1.50 -18.29
CA LEU A 16 -15.58 -0.52 -18.41
C LEU A 16 -15.44 0.41 -17.21
N ASN A 17 -16.42 0.46 -16.31
CA ASN A 17 -16.36 1.29 -15.11
C ASN A 17 -17.00 0.58 -13.92
N SER A 18 -16.20 -0.15 -13.15
CA SER A 18 -16.64 -0.66 -11.85
C SER A 18 -16.70 0.51 -10.88
N MET A 19 -17.91 0.90 -10.43
CA MET A 19 -18.10 1.94 -9.41
C MET A 19 -17.50 1.57 -8.05
N VAL A 20 -17.15 0.29 -7.83
CA VAL A 20 -16.54 -0.17 -6.58
C VAL A 20 -15.00 -0.11 -6.71
N PRO A 21 -14.33 0.72 -5.90
CA PRO A 21 -12.88 0.78 -5.91
C PRO A 21 -12.23 -0.56 -5.57
N ILE A 22 -11.08 -0.85 -6.17
CA ILE A 22 -10.36 -2.12 -5.98
C ILE A 22 -10.12 -2.46 -4.51
N TRP A 23 -9.82 -1.48 -3.66
CA TRP A 23 -9.56 -1.69 -2.23
C TRP A 23 -10.80 -2.03 -1.40
N LYS A 24 -12.00 -1.88 -1.98
CA LYS A 24 -13.28 -2.29 -1.36
C LYS A 24 -13.79 -3.63 -1.86
N LYS A 25 -13.23 -4.15 -2.95
CA LYS A 25 -13.60 -5.48 -3.50
C LYS A 25 -13.11 -6.61 -2.59
N ASN A 26 -13.74 -7.78 -2.71
CA ASN A 26 -13.24 -8.97 -2.04
C ASN A 26 -11.93 -9.44 -2.70
N LYS A 27 -10.99 -9.93 -1.89
CA LYS A 27 -9.72 -10.46 -2.40
C LYS A 27 -9.90 -11.65 -3.35
N SER A 28 -10.95 -12.44 -3.14
CA SER A 28 -11.29 -13.58 -3.99
C SER A 28 -11.73 -13.22 -5.41
N GLU A 29 -12.11 -11.96 -5.62
CA GLU A 29 -12.53 -11.42 -6.92
C GLU A 29 -11.38 -10.80 -7.70
N LEU A 30 -10.20 -10.71 -7.09
CA LEU A 30 -9.05 -10.00 -7.62
C LEU A 30 -7.89 -10.96 -7.86
N LYS A 31 -7.15 -10.72 -8.95
CA LYS A 31 -5.93 -11.42 -9.31
C LYS A 31 -4.71 -10.50 -9.09
N ASP A 32 -3.53 -11.09 -9.08
CA ASP A 32 -2.27 -10.33 -8.95
C ASP A 32 -2.12 -9.26 -10.04
N GLU A 33 -2.62 -9.55 -11.25
CA GLU A 33 -2.60 -8.62 -12.38
C GLU A 33 -3.44 -7.36 -12.12
N ASP A 34 -4.56 -7.48 -11.40
CA ASP A 34 -5.42 -6.34 -11.06
C ASP A 34 -4.71 -5.39 -10.08
N TYR A 35 -4.02 -5.96 -9.08
CA TYR A 35 -3.22 -5.18 -8.13
C TYR A 35 -2.02 -4.51 -8.79
N ASN A 36 -1.32 -5.23 -9.67
CA ASN A 36 -0.16 -4.71 -10.39
C ASN A 36 -0.55 -3.59 -11.34
N ARG A 37 -1.63 -3.75 -12.11
CA ARG A 37 -2.17 -2.74 -13.01
C ARG A 37 -2.56 -1.49 -12.24
N PHE A 38 -3.32 -1.65 -11.16
CA PHE A 38 -3.70 -0.52 -10.30
C PHE A 38 -2.48 0.24 -9.78
N TYR A 39 -1.44 -0.47 -9.34
CA TYR A 39 -0.20 0.16 -8.87
C TYR A 39 0.49 0.98 -9.96
N ILE A 40 0.67 0.39 -11.14
CA ILE A 40 1.33 1.05 -12.28
C ILE A 40 0.56 2.31 -12.69
N GLU A 41 -0.75 2.21 -12.85
CA GLU A 41 -1.60 3.34 -13.27
C GLU A 41 -1.69 4.43 -12.19
N LYS A 42 -1.88 4.04 -10.94
CA LYS A 42 -2.10 4.97 -9.84
C LYS A 42 -0.86 5.73 -9.42
N PHE A 43 0.29 5.06 -9.41
CA PHE A 43 1.56 5.65 -8.95
C PHE A 43 2.52 5.99 -10.08
N MET A 44 2.07 5.87 -11.34
CA MET A 44 2.85 6.16 -12.55
C MET A 44 4.20 5.45 -12.53
N ASP A 45 4.22 4.23 -12.01
CA ASP A 45 5.41 3.37 -11.99
C ASP A 45 5.45 2.51 -13.25
N TYR A 46 6.64 2.18 -13.75
CA TYR A 46 6.82 1.38 -14.96
C TYR A 46 7.11 -0.09 -14.67
N THR A 47 7.18 -0.45 -13.38
CA THR A 47 7.52 -1.80 -12.93
C THR A 47 6.48 -2.30 -11.94
N ASN A 48 6.28 -3.61 -11.90
CA ASN A 48 5.43 -4.21 -10.88
C ASN A 48 6.02 -3.99 -9.50
N PRO A 49 5.19 -3.86 -8.46
CA PRO A 49 5.65 -3.82 -7.08
C PRO A 49 6.26 -5.16 -6.68
N LEU A 50 7.18 -5.17 -5.74
CA LEU A 50 7.69 -6.42 -5.13
C LEU A 50 6.60 -7.15 -4.37
N LYS A 51 5.75 -6.38 -3.68
CA LYS A 51 4.68 -6.92 -2.86
C LYS A 51 3.51 -5.95 -2.77
N TYR A 52 2.32 -6.48 -2.62
CA TYR A 52 1.14 -5.72 -2.24
C TYR A 52 0.49 -6.31 -0.98
N MET A 53 -0.22 -5.48 -0.25
CA MET A 53 -0.99 -5.85 0.94
C MET A 53 -2.38 -5.25 0.82
N HIS A 54 -3.38 -6.09 0.67
CA HIS A 54 -4.78 -5.67 0.71
C HIS A 54 -5.31 -5.97 2.12
N VAL A 55 -5.57 -4.94 2.90
CA VAL A 55 -5.98 -5.03 4.31
C VAL A 55 -7.42 -4.56 4.42
N LYS A 56 -8.25 -5.38 5.07
CA LYS A 56 -9.58 -4.99 5.55
C LYS A 56 -9.59 -5.16 7.06
N ASN A 57 -9.87 -4.10 7.79
CA ASN A 57 -9.93 -4.10 9.23
C ASN A 57 -11.31 -3.65 9.71
N GLU A 58 -11.94 -4.47 10.53
CA GLU A 58 -13.22 -4.21 11.18
C GLU A 58 -13.01 -4.42 12.70
N GLY A 59 -12.77 -3.34 13.43
CA GLY A 59 -12.47 -3.44 14.86
C GLY A 59 -12.44 -2.07 15.53
N ASN A 60 -11.33 -1.76 16.23
CA ASN A 60 -11.17 -0.46 16.89
C ASN A 60 -11.10 0.72 15.90
N ALA A 61 -10.84 0.45 14.65
CA ALA A 61 -10.97 1.36 13.52
C ALA A 61 -11.41 0.54 12.31
N THR A 62 -12.38 1.05 11.54
CA THR A 62 -12.88 0.42 10.32
C THR A 62 -12.20 1.07 9.12
N TYR A 63 -11.42 0.27 8.36
CA TYR A 63 -10.74 0.78 7.17
C TYR A 63 -10.40 -0.33 6.18
N ASN A 64 -10.28 0.06 4.93
CA ASN A 64 -9.67 -0.72 3.86
C ASN A 64 -8.33 -0.07 3.49
N ALA A 65 -7.30 -0.85 3.27
CA ALA A 65 -6.03 -0.33 2.81
C ALA A 65 -5.45 -1.20 1.70
N LEU A 66 -4.84 -0.54 0.74
CA LEU A 66 -4.09 -1.19 -0.32
C LEU A 66 -2.69 -0.59 -0.34
N LEU A 67 -1.71 -1.37 0.12
CA LEU A 67 -0.33 -0.94 0.31
C LEU A 67 0.57 -1.71 -0.66
N TYR A 68 1.64 -1.06 -1.09
CA TYR A 68 2.62 -1.60 -2.03
C TYR A 68 4.05 -1.36 -1.56
N ILE A 69 4.89 -2.36 -1.75
CA ILE A 69 6.35 -2.23 -1.63
C ILE A 69 6.88 -2.14 -3.06
N PRO A 70 7.43 -0.99 -3.48
CA PRO A 70 8.02 -0.83 -4.81
C PRO A 70 9.21 -1.78 -5.04
N SER A 71 9.46 -2.15 -6.29
CA SER A 71 10.65 -2.94 -6.65
C SER A 71 11.93 -2.11 -6.63
N LYS A 72 11.81 -0.80 -6.81
CA LYS A 72 12.94 0.14 -6.83
C LYS A 72 12.62 1.38 -6.01
N ALA A 73 13.64 1.92 -5.37
CA ALA A 73 13.52 3.23 -4.73
C ALA A 73 13.28 4.31 -5.80
N PRO A 74 12.35 5.25 -5.58
CA PRO A 74 12.22 6.43 -6.43
C PRO A 74 13.55 7.18 -6.52
N TYR A 75 13.76 7.88 -7.63
CA TYR A 75 14.99 8.64 -7.87
C TYR A 75 15.28 9.66 -6.75
N ASP A 76 14.24 10.30 -6.23
CA ASP A 76 14.29 11.32 -5.19
C ASP A 76 14.19 10.76 -3.77
N TYR A 77 14.14 9.43 -3.59
CA TYR A 77 13.81 8.78 -2.31
C TYR A 77 14.70 9.23 -1.14
N TYR A 78 15.98 9.47 -1.40
CA TYR A 78 16.95 9.89 -0.38
C TYR A 78 17.24 11.39 -0.42
N THR A 79 16.42 12.17 -1.10
CA THR A 79 16.54 13.63 -1.17
C THR A 79 15.56 14.31 -0.21
N LYS A 80 15.73 15.64 -0.03
CA LYS A 80 14.82 16.43 0.82
C LYS A 80 13.46 16.68 0.16
N GLU A 81 13.37 16.51 -1.13
CA GLU A 81 12.17 16.70 -1.94
C GLU A 81 11.22 15.50 -1.84
N PHE A 82 11.72 14.35 -1.36
CA PHE A 82 10.88 13.17 -1.20
C PHE A 82 9.84 13.37 -0.08
N GLU A 83 8.59 13.29 -0.46
CA GLU A 83 7.46 13.35 0.47
C GLU A 83 6.87 11.96 0.68
N LYS A 84 7.02 11.44 1.90
CA LYS A 84 6.36 10.21 2.32
C LYS A 84 4.86 10.43 2.53
N GLY A 85 4.10 9.38 2.49
CA GLY A 85 2.70 9.37 2.89
C GLY A 85 1.84 8.47 2.02
N LEU A 86 0.76 8.02 2.62
CA LEU A 86 -0.30 7.28 1.93
C LEU A 86 -1.43 8.23 1.56
N GLN A 87 -2.13 7.90 0.48
CA GLN A 87 -3.39 8.59 0.19
C GLN A 87 -4.43 8.23 1.24
N LEU A 88 -5.07 9.23 1.79
CA LEU A 88 -6.12 9.08 2.79
C LEU A 88 -7.47 9.39 2.17
N TYR A 89 -8.35 8.42 2.23
CA TYR A 89 -9.74 8.52 1.81
C TYR A 89 -10.67 8.40 3.03
N SER A 90 -11.82 9.04 2.95
CA SER A 90 -12.95 8.81 3.82
C SER A 90 -14.17 8.46 2.96
N ASN A 91 -14.75 7.30 3.19
CA ASN A 91 -15.91 6.82 2.42
C ASN A 91 -15.71 6.88 0.88
N GLY A 92 -14.49 6.61 0.41
CA GLY A 92 -14.14 6.65 -1.01
C GLY A 92 -13.81 8.02 -1.57
N VAL A 93 -13.86 9.09 -0.74
CA VAL A 93 -13.49 10.46 -1.13
C VAL A 93 -12.06 10.76 -0.66
N LEU A 94 -11.20 11.23 -1.57
CA LEU A 94 -9.82 11.60 -1.24
C LEU A 94 -9.81 12.83 -0.33
N ILE A 95 -9.24 12.69 0.88
CA ILE A 95 -9.05 13.78 1.83
C ILE A 95 -7.65 14.36 1.70
N MET A 96 -6.64 13.49 1.58
CA MET A 96 -5.24 13.90 1.56
C MET A 96 -4.44 12.98 0.64
N ASP A 97 -3.67 13.57 -0.27
CA ASP A 97 -2.86 12.81 -1.23
C ASP A 97 -1.63 12.17 -0.57
N LYS A 98 -1.04 12.85 0.42
CA LYS A 98 0.13 12.34 1.17
C LYS A 98 -0.06 12.57 2.67
N CYS A 99 -0.66 11.60 3.35
CA CYS A 99 -0.79 11.59 4.81
C CYS A 99 0.45 10.96 5.43
N ALA A 100 1.39 11.81 5.86
CA ALA A 100 2.66 11.36 6.43
C ALA A 100 2.50 10.67 7.80
N ASP A 101 1.42 10.98 8.53
CA ASP A 101 1.17 10.45 9.88
C ASP A 101 0.75 8.98 9.89
N LEU A 102 0.39 8.42 8.72
CA LEU A 102 0.03 7.01 8.57
C LEU A 102 1.23 6.06 8.57
N LEU A 103 2.44 6.56 8.32
CA LEU A 103 3.65 5.74 8.23
C LEU A 103 4.78 6.32 9.06
N PRO A 104 5.49 5.50 9.85
CA PRO A 104 6.76 5.89 10.43
C PRO A 104 7.81 6.12 9.33
N ASP A 105 8.85 6.92 9.63
CA ASP A 105 9.88 7.28 8.64
C ASP A 105 10.59 6.06 8.03
N TYR A 106 10.79 5.01 8.82
CA TYR A 106 11.46 3.80 8.35
C TYR A 106 10.62 2.95 7.39
N PHE A 107 9.31 3.24 7.24
CA PHE A 107 8.44 2.65 6.24
C PHE A 107 8.00 3.66 5.16
N SER A 108 8.72 4.75 5.00
CA SER A 108 8.43 5.79 4.01
C SER A 108 8.44 5.31 2.55
N PHE A 109 9.04 4.16 2.27
CA PHE A 109 9.03 3.52 0.95
C PHE A 109 7.68 2.93 0.55
N VAL A 110 6.77 2.71 1.50
CA VAL A 110 5.46 2.13 1.21
C VAL A 110 4.61 3.14 0.47
N LYS A 111 4.09 2.74 -0.69
CA LYS A 111 3.08 3.47 -1.46
C LYS A 111 1.71 2.85 -1.20
N GLY A 112 0.66 3.61 -1.38
CA GLY A 112 -0.69 3.05 -1.24
C GLY A 112 -1.70 4.04 -0.75
N LEU A 113 -2.81 3.49 -0.28
CA LEU A 113 -3.94 4.25 0.21
C LEU A 113 -4.60 3.57 1.41
N VAL A 114 -5.33 4.39 2.16
CA VAL A 114 -6.22 3.99 3.24
C VAL A 114 -7.56 4.65 3.04
N ASP A 115 -8.64 3.91 3.14
CA ASP A 115 -10.01 4.42 3.09
C ASP A 115 -10.72 4.01 4.39
N SER A 116 -11.06 4.98 5.23
CA SER A 116 -11.72 4.76 6.51
C SER A 116 -13.09 5.41 6.56
N GLU A 117 -14.05 4.66 7.06
CA GLU A 117 -15.41 5.14 7.29
C GLU A 117 -15.52 5.92 8.61
N ASP A 118 -14.55 5.76 9.50
CA ASP A 118 -14.53 6.40 10.83
C ASP A 118 -13.98 7.85 10.80
N LEU A 119 -13.44 8.28 9.66
CA LEU A 119 -12.90 9.63 9.48
C LEU A 119 -13.94 10.58 8.88
N SER A 120 -14.00 11.80 9.41
CA SER A 120 -14.88 12.82 8.88
C SER A 120 -14.36 13.40 7.56
N LEU A 121 -15.25 13.63 6.59
CA LEU A 121 -14.93 14.30 5.32
C LEU A 121 -14.49 15.76 5.50
N ASN A 122 -14.88 16.40 6.59
CA ASN A 122 -14.58 17.81 6.88
C ASN A 122 -13.38 17.98 7.83
N ILE A 123 -12.55 16.94 7.98
CA ILE A 123 -11.39 17.01 8.87
C ILE A 123 -10.28 17.85 8.24
N SER A 124 -9.78 18.86 8.97
CA SER A 124 -8.61 19.62 8.51
C SER A 124 -7.31 18.87 8.75
N ARG A 125 -6.24 19.28 8.05
CA ARG A 125 -4.91 18.67 8.20
C ARG A 125 -4.41 18.76 9.65
N GLU A 126 -4.64 19.88 10.34
CA GLU A 126 -4.26 20.07 11.74
C GLU A 126 -5.04 19.13 12.68
N MET A 127 -6.32 18.91 12.39
CA MET A 127 -7.15 18.01 13.18
C MET A 127 -6.73 16.55 13.01
N LEU A 128 -6.29 16.15 11.81
CA LEU A 128 -5.81 14.79 11.53
C LEU A 128 -4.62 14.39 12.41
N GLN A 129 -3.68 15.31 12.68
CA GLN A 129 -2.51 15.03 13.52
C GLN A 129 -2.87 14.61 14.95
N HIS A 130 -4.02 15.04 15.44
CA HIS A 130 -4.52 14.74 16.77
C HIS A 130 -5.59 13.66 16.78
N ASP A 131 -6.02 13.18 15.60
CA ASP A 131 -7.09 12.22 15.48
C ASP A 131 -6.69 10.86 16.05
N ARG A 132 -7.55 10.33 16.94
CA ARG A 132 -7.32 9.04 17.60
C ARG A 132 -7.43 7.87 16.64
N GLN A 133 -8.40 7.93 15.72
CA GLN A 133 -8.62 6.85 14.75
C GLN A 133 -7.45 6.76 13.80
N LEU A 134 -6.93 7.89 13.32
CA LEU A 134 -5.75 7.92 12.48
C LEU A 134 -4.54 7.25 13.15
N LYS A 135 -4.32 7.50 14.44
CA LYS A 135 -3.24 6.87 15.22
C LYS A 135 -3.42 5.36 15.37
N ILE A 136 -4.66 4.89 15.54
CA ILE A 136 -4.97 3.47 15.61
C ILE A 136 -4.71 2.81 14.26
N ILE A 137 -5.15 3.44 13.17
CA ILE A 137 -4.91 2.98 11.80
C ILE A 137 -3.40 2.89 11.54
N ALA A 138 -2.63 3.96 11.83
CA ALA A 138 -1.18 3.98 11.64
C ALA A 138 -0.46 2.82 12.33
N LYS A 139 -0.78 2.54 13.60
CA LYS A 139 -0.21 1.41 14.35
C LYS A 139 -0.59 0.05 13.74
N SER A 140 -1.81 -0.08 13.25
CA SER A 140 -2.28 -1.31 12.60
C SER A 140 -1.55 -1.54 11.26
N LEU A 141 -1.34 -0.48 10.48
CA LEU A 141 -0.59 -0.52 9.22
C LEU A 141 0.89 -0.88 9.47
N GLU A 142 1.52 -0.24 10.45
CA GLU A 142 2.90 -0.54 10.85
C GLU A 142 3.08 -2.03 11.17
N LYS A 143 2.17 -2.60 11.98
CA LYS A 143 2.18 -4.02 12.31
C LYS A 143 1.98 -4.89 11.06
N SER A 144 1.09 -4.51 10.16
CA SER A 144 0.82 -5.25 8.92
C SER A 144 2.03 -5.26 8.00
N ILE A 145 2.71 -4.12 7.83
CA ILE A 145 3.92 -3.99 7.02
C ILE A 145 5.05 -4.84 7.62
N LYS A 146 5.28 -4.74 8.94
CA LYS A 146 6.29 -5.57 9.64
C LYS A 146 6.03 -7.06 9.43
N ASN A 147 4.80 -7.50 9.62
CA ASN A 147 4.43 -8.91 9.44
C ASN A 147 4.68 -9.37 8.00
N GLU A 148 4.40 -8.53 7.01
CA GLU A 148 4.62 -8.90 5.61
C GLU A 148 6.10 -8.96 5.26
N LEU A 149 6.92 -8.03 5.75
CA LEU A 149 8.37 -8.09 5.60
C LEU A 149 8.96 -9.35 6.27
N SER A 150 8.47 -9.71 7.46
CA SER A 150 8.89 -10.93 8.16
C SER A 150 8.48 -12.19 7.38
N LYS A 151 7.32 -12.20 6.72
CA LYS A 151 6.92 -13.31 5.84
C LYS A 151 7.81 -13.39 4.59
N MET A 152 8.10 -12.26 3.96
CA MET A 152 9.02 -12.22 2.82
C MET A 152 10.41 -12.76 3.21
N LEU A 153 10.93 -12.34 4.36
CA LEU A 153 12.22 -12.82 4.87
C LEU A 153 12.26 -14.34 5.03
N LYS A 154 11.17 -14.94 5.52
CA LYS A 154 11.07 -16.39 5.82
C LYS A 154 10.76 -17.23 4.58
N ASN A 155 9.88 -16.76 3.72
CA ASN A 155 9.26 -17.56 2.68
C ASN A 155 9.63 -17.14 1.25
N GLU A 156 10.09 -15.89 1.06
CA GLU A 156 10.39 -15.29 -0.25
C GLU A 156 11.74 -14.57 -0.18
N ARG A 157 12.79 -15.30 0.22
CA ARG A 157 14.11 -14.74 0.56
C ARG A 157 14.71 -13.88 -0.55
N GLU A 158 14.61 -14.29 -1.80
CA GLU A 158 15.12 -13.53 -2.94
C GLU A 158 14.45 -12.18 -3.08
N LYS A 159 13.12 -12.11 -2.95
CA LYS A 159 12.37 -10.84 -2.96
C LYS A 159 12.73 -9.95 -1.77
N TYR A 160 12.95 -10.55 -0.61
CA TYR A 160 13.40 -9.79 0.56
C TYR A 160 14.79 -9.19 0.34
N GLU A 161 15.70 -9.89 -0.30
CA GLU A 161 17.05 -9.39 -0.63
C GLU A 161 16.98 -8.24 -1.65
N GLU A 162 16.10 -8.32 -2.65
CA GLU A 162 15.83 -7.20 -3.57
C GLU A 162 15.28 -5.99 -2.81
N PHE A 163 14.29 -6.19 -1.95
CA PHE A 163 13.76 -5.17 -1.07
C PHE A 163 14.85 -4.53 -0.21
N PHE A 164 15.67 -5.35 0.44
CA PHE A 164 16.71 -4.86 1.34
C PHE A 164 17.82 -4.10 0.61
N LYS A 165 18.14 -4.45 -0.64
CA LYS A 165 19.04 -3.68 -1.49
C LYS A 165 18.50 -2.29 -1.78
N ALA A 166 17.20 -2.16 -2.03
CA ALA A 166 16.56 -0.89 -2.36
C ALA A 166 16.34 0.01 -1.12
N PHE A 167 15.89 -0.55 0.00
CA PHE A 167 15.37 0.19 1.15
C PHE A 167 16.04 -0.13 2.50
N GLY A 168 16.99 -1.04 2.55
CA GLY A 168 17.63 -1.46 3.80
C GLY A 168 18.35 -0.33 4.55
N LEU A 169 18.83 0.68 3.82
CA LEU A 169 19.41 1.87 4.43
C LEU A 169 18.37 2.63 5.27
N GLN A 170 17.15 2.76 4.78
CA GLN A 170 16.05 3.42 5.48
C GLN A 170 15.66 2.69 6.76
N LEU A 171 15.60 1.36 6.73
CA LEU A 171 15.33 0.55 7.92
C LEU A 171 16.44 0.72 8.98
N LYS A 172 17.71 0.68 8.57
CA LYS A 172 18.86 0.91 9.46
C LYS A 172 18.83 2.31 10.07
N PHE A 173 18.46 3.31 9.27
CA PHE A 173 18.31 4.68 9.73
C PHE A 173 17.18 4.83 10.75
N GLY A 174 16.07 4.08 10.59
CA GLY A 174 14.98 4.02 11.56
C GLY A 174 15.42 3.50 12.94
N VAL A 175 16.33 2.53 12.98
CA VAL A 175 16.92 2.05 14.26
C VAL A 175 17.80 3.13 14.88
N TYR A 176 18.65 3.79 14.09
CA TYR A 176 19.56 4.82 14.55
C TYR A 176 18.82 6.05 15.08
N ASN A 177 17.90 6.63 14.31
CA ASN A 177 17.14 7.83 14.70
C ASN A 177 16.24 7.60 15.91
N GLY A 178 15.74 6.38 16.09
CA GLY A 178 14.95 6.01 17.26
C GLY A 178 15.76 5.74 18.52
N PHE A 179 17.07 6.05 18.54
CA PHE A 179 17.96 5.72 19.67
C PHE A 179 17.80 4.27 20.16
N GLY A 180 17.54 3.35 19.23
CA GLY A 180 17.31 1.93 19.50
C GLY A 180 15.90 1.58 19.96
N MET A 181 14.98 2.52 20.14
CA MET A 181 13.57 2.23 20.49
C MET A 181 12.86 1.39 19.42
N ASN A 182 13.23 1.55 18.16
CA ASN A 182 12.68 0.79 17.05
C ASN A 182 13.41 -0.54 16.78
N LYS A 183 14.44 -0.86 17.59
CA LYS A 183 15.27 -2.04 17.39
C LYS A 183 14.42 -3.32 17.39
N ASP A 184 13.52 -3.46 18.36
CA ASP A 184 12.67 -4.66 18.47
C ASP A 184 11.63 -4.76 17.35
N THR A 185 11.33 -3.65 16.69
CA THR A 185 10.47 -3.62 15.51
C THR A 185 11.21 -3.97 14.22
N LEU A 186 12.50 -3.64 14.12
CA LEU A 186 13.27 -3.66 12.87
C LEU A 186 14.45 -4.66 12.87
N LYS A 187 14.69 -5.42 13.94
CA LYS A 187 15.86 -6.31 14.08
C LYS A 187 15.73 -7.65 13.36
N ASP A 188 14.50 -8.07 13.02
CA ASP A 188 14.23 -9.37 12.37
C ASP A 188 14.27 -9.18 10.82
#